data_062a5887d1a0ef8472a82d9261a9d4b1
#
_entry.id   062a5887d1a0ef8472a82d9261a9d4b1
#
_cell.length_a   1.000
_cell.length_b   1.000
_cell.length_c   1.000
_cell.angle_alpha   90.00
_cell.angle_beta   90.00
_cell.angle_gamma   90.00
#
_symmetry.space_group_name_H-M   'P 1'
#
loop_
_entity.id
_entity.type
_entity.pdbx_description
1 polymer ?
#
loop_
_entity_poly.entity_id
_entity_poly.type
_entity_poly.pdbx_seq_one_letter_code
_entity_poly.pdbx_strand_id
1 'polypeptide(L)'
;TLNDFLGAMTEDDARPEALRRFELMVEEVVRNAEEAKKNAGEAETSARNAGISASQAEESAANADTSAGDASESARQAAESAASAKQSEEASSSSASAAAQKSPVSHYKV
;
A
#
# COMPACT_ATOMS: atom_id res chain seq x y z
N THR A 1 -10.69 29.53 -48.46
CA THR A 1 -11.03 28.35 -49.27
C THR A 1 -9.77 27.75 -49.89
N LEU A 2 -9.86 26.49 -50.31
CA LEU A 2 -8.76 25.82 -50.98
C LEU A 2 -8.39 26.57 -52.28
N ASN A 3 -9.37 27.06 -53.01
CA ASN A 3 -9.14 27.82 -54.24
C ASN A 3 -8.37 29.09 -53.97
N ASP A 4 -8.70 29.79 -52.90
CA ASP A 4 -7.98 31.00 -52.50
C ASP A 4 -6.53 30.68 -52.12
N PHE A 5 -6.31 29.61 -51.42
CA PHE A 5 -4.97 29.16 -51.07
C PHE A 5 -4.15 28.79 -52.28
N LEU A 6 -4.74 28.02 -53.21
CA LEU A 6 -4.07 27.65 -54.44
C LEU A 6 -3.77 28.89 -55.31
N GLY A 7 -4.69 29.88 -55.36
CA GLY A 7 -4.47 31.10 -56.06
C GLY A 7 -3.30 31.92 -55.47
N ALA A 8 -3.24 32.00 -54.16
CA ALA A 8 -2.13 32.65 -53.45
C ALA A 8 -0.78 31.99 -53.77
N MET A 9 -0.76 30.70 -53.92
CA MET A 9 0.46 29.96 -54.21
C MET A 9 0.97 30.17 -55.62
N THR A 10 0.15 30.71 -56.54
CA THR A 10 0.57 31.00 -57.90
C THR A 10 1.17 32.40 -58.07
N GLU A 11 1.03 33.26 -57.05
CA GLU A 11 1.61 34.61 -57.07
C GLU A 11 3.04 34.56 -56.53
N ASP A 12 3.97 35.22 -57.20
CA ASP A 12 5.38 35.20 -56.86
C ASP A 12 5.65 35.73 -55.44
N ASP A 13 4.89 36.75 -55.00
CA ASP A 13 5.10 37.37 -53.69
C ASP A 13 4.45 36.57 -52.56
N ALA A 14 3.34 35.90 -52.80
CA ALA A 14 2.55 35.20 -51.81
C ALA A 14 2.95 33.72 -51.64
N ARG A 15 3.48 33.12 -52.71
CA ARG A 15 3.85 31.68 -52.70
C ARG A 15 4.85 31.31 -51.60
N PRO A 16 5.97 32.01 -51.46
CA PRO A 16 6.96 31.64 -50.44
C PRO A 16 6.36 31.71 -49.03
N GLU A 17 5.53 32.72 -48.76
CA GLU A 17 4.92 32.86 -47.45
C GLU A 17 3.84 31.79 -47.20
N ALA A 18 3.04 31.48 -48.19
CA ALA A 18 2.03 30.43 -48.08
C ALA A 18 2.69 29.07 -47.82
N LEU A 19 3.78 28.75 -48.52
CA LEU A 19 4.52 27.52 -48.33
C LEU A 19 5.14 27.45 -46.94
N ARG A 20 5.70 28.59 -46.50
CA ARG A 20 6.29 28.67 -45.18
C ARG A 20 5.24 28.41 -44.07
N ARG A 21 4.08 28.98 -44.17
CA ARG A 21 2.97 28.78 -43.24
C ARG A 21 2.54 27.30 -43.24
N PHE A 22 2.47 26.71 -44.40
CA PHE A 22 2.12 25.29 -44.51
C PHE A 22 3.17 24.42 -43.82
N GLU A 23 4.46 24.67 -44.05
CA GLU A 23 5.54 23.96 -43.42
C GLU A 23 5.48 24.07 -41.91
N LEU A 24 5.22 25.28 -41.38
CA LEU A 24 5.11 25.49 -39.93
C LEU A 24 3.93 24.72 -39.34
N MET A 25 2.81 24.66 -40.08
CA MET A 25 1.66 23.89 -39.65
C MET A 25 1.97 22.40 -39.59
N VAL A 26 2.66 21.88 -40.59
CA VAL A 26 3.06 20.47 -40.61
C VAL A 26 3.99 20.15 -39.44
N GLU A 27 4.98 21.00 -39.20
CA GLU A 27 5.91 20.83 -38.09
C GLU A 27 5.18 20.84 -36.75
N GLU A 28 4.22 21.73 -36.59
CA GLU A 28 3.42 21.79 -35.36
C GLU A 28 2.59 20.54 -35.14
N VAL A 29 1.95 20.04 -36.20
CA VAL A 29 1.17 18.79 -36.13
C VAL A 29 2.08 17.62 -35.72
N VAL A 30 3.27 17.54 -36.31
CA VAL A 30 4.22 16.49 -35.97
C VAL A 30 4.63 16.58 -34.49
N ARG A 31 4.97 17.78 -34.02
CA ARG A 31 5.33 17.97 -32.61
C ARG A 31 4.20 17.59 -31.68
N ASN A 32 2.98 17.98 -32.00
CA ASN A 32 1.82 17.64 -31.19
C ASN A 32 1.58 16.15 -31.15
N ALA A 33 1.76 15.46 -32.28
CA ALA A 33 1.61 14.01 -32.35
C ALA A 33 2.66 13.30 -31.49
N GLU A 34 3.89 13.77 -31.52
CA GLU A 34 4.98 13.23 -30.69
C GLU A 34 4.72 13.46 -29.22
N GLU A 35 4.24 14.64 -28.87
CA GLU A 35 3.91 14.96 -27.48
C GLU A 35 2.73 14.10 -26.98
N ALA A 36 1.71 13.90 -27.79
CA ALA A 36 0.58 13.04 -27.44
C ALA A 36 1.05 11.62 -27.22
N LYS A 37 1.94 11.13 -28.07
CA LYS A 37 2.51 9.77 -27.91
C LYS A 37 3.31 9.65 -26.63
N LYS A 38 4.09 10.65 -26.30
CA LYS A 38 4.85 10.69 -25.06
C LYS A 38 3.92 10.69 -23.85
N ASN A 39 2.89 11.51 -23.88
CA ASN A 39 1.90 11.60 -22.79
C ASN A 39 1.16 10.28 -22.61
N ALA A 40 0.81 9.60 -23.69
CA ALA A 40 0.17 8.30 -23.62
C ALA A 40 1.10 7.27 -22.96
N GLY A 41 2.38 7.29 -23.29
CA GLY A 41 3.36 6.43 -22.66
C GLY A 41 3.51 6.69 -21.16
N GLU A 42 3.52 7.95 -20.76
CA GLU A 42 3.58 8.33 -19.35
C GLU A 42 2.31 7.88 -18.60
N ALA A 43 1.15 8.00 -19.23
CA ALA A 43 -0.10 7.55 -18.65
C ALA A 43 -0.10 6.04 -18.44
N GLU A 44 0.42 5.27 -19.38
CA GLU A 44 0.55 3.82 -19.24
C GLU A 44 1.47 3.44 -18.08
N THR A 45 2.59 4.15 -17.96
CA THR A 45 3.54 3.93 -16.86
C THR A 45 2.88 4.24 -15.52
N SER A 46 2.15 5.35 -15.43
CA SER A 46 1.45 5.73 -14.22
C SER A 46 0.38 4.70 -13.84
N ALA A 47 -0.37 4.19 -14.82
CA ALA A 47 -1.37 3.17 -14.60
C ALA A 47 -0.73 1.88 -14.07
N ARG A 48 0.41 1.49 -14.64
CA ARG A 48 1.15 0.32 -14.19
C ARG A 48 1.63 0.48 -12.76
N ASN A 49 2.19 1.65 -12.45
CA ASN A 49 2.68 1.95 -11.10
C ASN A 49 1.52 1.96 -10.08
N ALA A 50 0.37 2.48 -10.47
CA ALA A 50 -0.82 2.45 -9.62
C ALA A 50 -1.26 1.02 -9.33
N GLY A 51 -1.19 0.15 -10.34
CA GLY A 51 -1.50 -1.28 -10.15
C GLY A 51 -0.55 -1.95 -9.18
N ILE A 52 0.75 -1.66 -9.29
CA ILE A 52 1.77 -2.19 -8.37
C ILE A 52 1.50 -1.70 -6.95
N SER A 53 1.22 -0.41 -6.80
CA SER A 53 0.94 0.17 -5.48
C SER A 53 -0.32 -0.44 -4.85
N ALA A 54 -1.35 -0.68 -5.65
CA ALA A 54 -2.57 -1.32 -5.18
C ALA A 54 -2.30 -2.75 -4.69
N SER A 55 -1.48 -3.51 -5.43
CA SER A 55 -1.09 -4.86 -5.03
C SER A 55 -0.30 -4.86 -3.73
N GLN A 56 0.61 -3.91 -3.57
CA GLN A 56 1.40 -3.78 -2.34
C GLN A 56 0.51 -3.41 -1.16
N ALA A 57 -0.48 -2.56 -1.37
CA ALA A 57 -1.43 -2.20 -0.33
C ALA A 57 -2.25 -3.40 0.12
N GLU A 58 -2.69 -4.25 -0.83
CA GLU A 58 -3.42 -5.48 -0.51
C GLU A 58 -2.56 -6.43 0.30
N GLU A 59 -1.30 -6.58 -0.09
CA GLU A 59 -0.35 -7.43 0.63
C GLU A 59 -0.12 -6.91 2.04
N SER A 60 0.05 -5.61 2.20
CA SER A 60 0.22 -4.99 3.52
C SER A 60 -1.01 -5.19 4.39
N ALA A 61 -2.20 -5.06 3.82
CA ALA A 61 -3.44 -5.31 4.55
C ALA A 61 -3.54 -6.75 5.01
N ALA A 62 -3.17 -7.71 4.15
CA ALA A 62 -3.16 -9.12 4.53
C ALA A 62 -2.16 -9.40 5.64
N ASN A 63 -0.97 -8.79 5.57
CA ASN A 63 0.03 -8.93 6.61
C ASN A 63 -0.43 -8.34 7.94
N ALA A 64 -1.15 -7.22 7.89
CA ALA A 64 -1.71 -6.60 9.08
C ALA A 64 -2.76 -7.51 9.73
N ASP A 65 -3.61 -8.15 8.93
CA ASP A 65 -4.60 -9.11 9.42
C ASP A 65 -3.93 -10.29 10.11
N THR A 66 -2.88 -10.82 9.49
CA THR A 66 -2.11 -11.92 10.06
C THR A 66 -1.48 -11.52 11.39
N SER A 67 -0.90 -10.33 11.46
CA SER A 67 -0.29 -9.82 12.69
C SER A 67 -1.33 -9.62 13.78
N ALA A 68 -2.50 -9.11 13.43
CA ALA A 68 -3.59 -8.93 14.40
C ALA A 68 -4.07 -10.28 14.95
N GLY A 69 -4.17 -11.30 14.10
CA GLY A 69 -4.51 -12.64 14.51
C GLY A 69 -3.48 -13.23 15.47
N ASP A 70 -2.19 -13.05 15.15
CA ASP A 70 -1.09 -13.52 15.99
C ASP A 70 -1.11 -12.81 17.35
N ALA A 71 -1.37 -11.51 17.36
CA ALA A 71 -1.47 -10.75 18.60
C ALA A 71 -2.63 -11.23 19.47
N SER A 72 -3.77 -11.54 18.87
CA SER A 72 -4.93 -12.09 19.58
C SER A 72 -4.60 -13.45 20.21
N GLU A 73 -3.91 -14.31 19.45
CA GLU A 73 -3.49 -15.61 19.94
C GLU A 73 -2.49 -15.49 21.09
N SER A 74 -1.55 -14.57 20.97
CA SER A 74 -0.57 -14.34 22.04
C SER A 74 -1.26 -13.83 23.32
N ALA A 75 -2.25 -12.96 23.17
CA ALA A 75 -3.02 -12.46 24.31
C ALA A 75 -3.79 -13.59 24.98
N ARG A 76 -4.39 -14.48 24.19
CA ARG A 76 -5.09 -15.65 24.72
C ARG A 76 -4.16 -16.57 25.49
N GLN A 77 -2.99 -16.85 24.95
CA GLN A 77 -1.98 -17.68 25.60
C GLN A 77 -1.49 -17.05 26.90
N ALA A 78 -1.31 -15.72 26.90
CA ALA A 78 -0.89 -15.02 28.10
C ALA A 78 -1.96 -15.11 29.18
N ALA A 79 -3.22 -15.01 28.82
CA ALA A 79 -4.33 -15.16 29.75
C ALA A 79 -4.39 -16.56 30.34
N GLU A 80 -4.15 -17.58 29.50
CA GLU A 80 -4.11 -18.98 29.97
C GLU A 80 -2.95 -19.20 30.93
N SER A 81 -1.78 -18.64 30.60
CA SER A 81 -0.61 -18.75 31.47
C SER A 81 -0.84 -18.07 32.82
N ALA A 82 -1.48 -16.92 32.81
CA ALA A 82 -1.80 -16.18 34.03
C ALA A 82 -2.79 -16.98 34.89
N ALA A 83 -3.80 -17.62 34.26
CA ALA A 83 -4.76 -18.45 34.97
C ALA A 83 -4.08 -19.67 35.58
N SER A 84 -3.16 -20.31 34.84
CA SER A 84 -2.39 -21.44 35.35
C SER A 84 -1.51 -21.04 36.52
N ALA A 85 -0.86 -19.90 36.42
CA ALA A 85 -0.01 -19.37 37.50
C ALA A 85 -0.83 -19.12 38.77
N LYS A 86 -2.02 -18.58 38.58
CA LYS A 86 -2.94 -18.32 39.72
C LYS A 86 -3.35 -19.63 40.38
N GLN A 87 -3.68 -20.66 39.60
CA GLN A 87 -4.04 -21.97 40.12
C GLN A 87 -2.88 -22.58 40.89
N SER A 88 -1.68 -22.46 40.39
CA SER A 88 -0.48 -22.96 41.06
C SER A 88 -0.24 -22.23 42.39
N GLU A 89 -0.45 -20.93 42.39
CA GLU A 89 -0.31 -20.10 43.57
C GLU A 89 -1.32 -20.50 44.64
N GLU A 90 -2.57 -20.71 44.25
CA GLU A 90 -3.64 -21.16 45.15
C GLU A 90 -3.35 -22.56 45.70
N ALA A 91 -2.87 -23.46 44.86
CA ALA A 91 -2.50 -24.82 45.29
C ALA A 91 -1.34 -24.80 46.29
N SER A 92 -0.34 -23.95 46.03
CA SER A 92 0.78 -23.78 46.94
C SER A 92 0.32 -23.23 48.29
N SER A 93 -0.57 -22.26 48.25
CA SER A 93 -1.11 -21.64 49.45
C SER A 93 -1.90 -22.67 50.27
N SER A 94 -2.72 -23.46 49.60
CA SER A 94 -3.46 -24.53 50.27
C SER A 94 -2.56 -25.58 50.88
N SER A 95 -1.49 -25.98 50.14
CA SER A 95 -0.52 -26.95 50.64
C SER A 95 0.23 -26.42 51.83
N ALA A 96 0.62 -25.13 51.82
CA ALA A 96 1.30 -24.50 52.94
C ALA A 96 0.40 -24.44 54.17
N SER A 97 -0.88 -24.15 54.00
CA SER A 97 -1.83 -24.12 55.10
C SER A 97 -2.04 -25.52 55.70
N ALA A 98 -2.16 -26.55 54.85
CA ALA A 98 -2.29 -27.93 55.29
C ALA A 98 -1.05 -28.39 56.06
N ALA A 99 0.15 -28.03 55.56
CA ALA A 99 1.39 -28.39 56.23
C ALA A 99 1.49 -27.70 57.57
N ALA A 100 1.09 -26.44 57.66
CA ALA A 100 1.13 -25.72 58.95
C ALA A 100 0.20 -26.33 59.97
N GLN A 101 -0.98 -26.78 59.53
CA GLN A 101 -1.94 -27.44 60.41
C GLN A 101 -1.45 -28.79 60.91
N LYS A 102 -0.66 -29.48 60.08
CA LYS A 102 -0.10 -30.79 60.42
C LYS A 102 1.30 -30.69 61.00
N SER A 103 1.78 -29.52 61.23
CA SER A 103 3.14 -29.34 61.76
C SER A 103 3.26 -29.98 63.13
N PRO A 104 4.40 -30.58 63.45
CA PRO A 104 4.66 -31.11 64.79
C PRO A 104 4.49 -30.05 65.89
N VAL A 105 4.82 -28.78 65.58
CA VAL A 105 4.64 -27.72 66.56
C VAL A 105 3.19 -27.52 66.96
N SER A 106 2.24 -27.70 66.03
CA SER A 106 0.85 -27.54 66.32
C SER A 106 0.31 -28.68 67.16
N HIS A 107 0.95 -29.81 67.15
CA HIS A 107 0.61 -30.97 67.96
C HIS A 107 1.33 -31.01 69.28
N TYR A 108 2.35 -30.17 69.41
CA TYR A 108 3.21 -30.15 70.59
C TYR A 108 2.62 -29.20 71.60
N LYS A 109 1.95 -29.76 72.51
CA LYS A 109 1.38 -28.96 73.58
C LYS A 109 2.19 -29.26 74.84
N VAL A 110 2.68 -28.17 75.34
CA VAL A 110 3.44 -28.23 76.59
C VAL A 110 2.50 -27.89 77.72
#